data_8d3d5eec0b9d3f6fca6532b21938e560
#
_entry.id   8d3d5eec0b9d3f6fca6532b21938e560
#
_cell.length_a   1.000
_cell.length_b   1.000
_cell.length_c   1.000
_cell.angle_alpha   90.00
_cell.angle_beta   90.00
_cell.angle_gamma   90.00
#
_symmetry.space_group_name_H-M   'P 1'
#
loop_
_entity.id
_entity.type
_entity.pdbx_description
1 polymer ?
#
loop_
_entity_poly.entity_id
_entity_poly.type
_entity_poly.pdbx_seq_one_letter_code
_entity_poly.pdbx_strand_id
1 'polypeptide(L)'
;VRIVFGTDSDSALTRAVLDALEERGHEVKQVAAGEEWPEVGRAVARAVVSGEAERGVVCCWTGTGVTIAANKVAGARAALCTDAATAEGARRWNDANVLSFGLRLTSEDVAREMLDVFLSTEPDESERAAISRVEAQS
;
A
#
# COMPACT_ATOMS: atom_id res chain seq x y z
N VAL A 1 3.25 -2.72 13.58
CA VAL A 1 3.80 -3.60 12.54
C VAL A 1 4.84 -2.86 11.71
N ARG A 2 5.60 -3.61 10.96
CA ARG A 2 6.62 -3.03 10.07
C ARG A 2 5.98 -2.64 8.75
N ILE A 3 6.12 -1.37 8.39
CA ILE A 3 5.55 -0.80 7.18
C ILE A 3 6.67 -0.27 6.30
N VAL A 4 6.62 -0.57 5.02
CA VAL A 4 7.48 0.08 4.03
C VAL A 4 6.68 1.15 3.31
N PHE A 5 7.26 2.34 3.16
CA PHE A 5 6.63 3.47 2.49
C PHE A 5 7.47 3.96 1.33
N GLY A 6 6.82 4.26 0.21
CA GLY A 6 7.48 4.85 -0.95
C GLY A 6 6.61 5.86 -1.66
N THR A 7 7.26 6.89 -2.20
CA THR A 7 6.61 7.91 -3.01
C THR A 7 7.65 8.54 -3.95
N ASP A 8 7.20 8.98 -5.11
CA ASP A 8 8.05 9.73 -6.04
C ASP A 8 7.93 11.24 -5.83
N SER A 9 7.20 11.67 -4.80
CA SER A 9 6.93 13.09 -4.56
C SER A 9 6.92 13.38 -3.07
N ASP A 10 7.71 14.36 -2.65
CA ASP A 10 7.67 14.86 -1.27
C ASP A 10 6.62 15.98 -1.19
N SER A 11 5.61 15.80 -0.36
CA SER A 11 4.50 16.72 -0.24
C SER A 11 4.00 16.78 1.20
N ALA A 12 3.12 17.75 1.50
CA ALA A 12 2.48 17.82 2.81
C ALA A 12 1.71 16.54 3.13
N LEU A 13 1.03 15.96 2.12
CA LEU A 13 0.28 14.71 2.32
C LEU A 13 1.21 13.54 2.62
N THR A 14 2.33 13.39 1.92
CA THR A 14 3.26 12.29 2.19
C THR A 14 3.87 12.40 3.58
N ARG A 15 4.17 13.61 4.04
CA ARG A 15 4.65 13.82 5.40
C ARG A 15 3.57 13.50 6.43
N ALA A 16 2.32 13.88 6.16
CA ALA A 16 1.20 13.56 7.05
C ALA A 16 0.97 12.05 7.16
N VAL A 17 1.15 11.31 6.06
CA VAL A 17 1.04 9.85 6.05
C VAL A 17 2.14 9.23 6.92
N LEU A 18 3.37 9.66 6.76
CA LEU A 18 4.47 9.18 7.59
C LEU A 18 4.24 9.47 9.08
N ASP A 19 3.81 10.69 9.39
CA ASP A 19 3.51 11.07 10.77
C ASP A 19 2.37 10.20 11.35
N ALA A 20 1.32 9.97 10.56
CA ALA A 20 0.21 9.13 10.98
C ALA A 20 0.64 7.71 11.31
N LEU A 21 1.51 7.13 10.49
CA LEU A 21 2.02 5.77 10.73
C LEU A 21 2.86 5.72 12.01
N GLU A 22 3.71 6.70 12.22
CA GLU A 22 4.54 6.78 13.43
C GLU A 22 3.69 7.01 14.68
N GLU A 23 2.71 7.92 14.61
CA GLU A 23 1.78 8.19 15.71
C GLU A 23 1.02 6.94 16.14
N ARG A 24 0.75 6.03 15.22
CA ARG A 24 0.04 4.77 15.47
C ARG A 24 0.98 3.66 15.94
N GLY A 25 2.24 3.96 16.16
CA GLY A 25 3.21 3.02 16.72
C GLY A 25 3.81 2.03 15.74
N HIS A 26 3.68 2.28 14.43
CA HIS A 26 4.27 1.41 13.42
C HIS A 26 5.75 1.74 13.19
N GLU A 27 6.51 0.73 12.86
CA GLU A 27 7.90 0.88 12.45
C GLU A 27 7.93 1.09 10.93
N VAL A 28 8.32 2.30 10.50
CA VAL A 28 8.22 2.70 9.09
C VAL A 28 9.61 2.83 8.48
N LYS A 29 9.80 2.18 7.33
CA LYS A 29 11.01 2.32 6.54
C LYS A 29 10.65 2.92 5.18
N GLN A 30 11.28 4.04 4.83
CA GLN A 30 11.14 4.61 3.49
C GLN A 30 12.12 3.92 2.55
N VAL A 31 11.67 3.65 1.32
CA VAL A 31 12.48 3.05 0.26
C VAL A 31 12.40 3.88 -1.01
N ALA A 32 13.42 3.74 -1.87
CA ALA A 32 13.48 4.36 -3.19
C ALA A 32 13.32 5.89 -3.16
N ALA A 33 13.83 6.53 -2.10
CA ALA A 33 13.78 7.99 -1.98
C ALA A 33 14.50 8.63 -3.17
N GLY A 34 13.83 9.58 -3.84
CA GLY A 34 14.38 10.27 -5.01
C GLY A 34 14.23 9.51 -6.32
N GLU A 35 13.68 8.31 -6.30
CA GLU A 35 13.46 7.51 -7.49
C GLU A 35 12.12 7.84 -8.14
N GLU A 36 11.96 7.39 -9.40
CA GLU A 36 10.71 7.57 -10.13
C GLU A 36 9.70 6.47 -9.77
N TRP A 37 8.45 6.66 -10.16
CA TRP A 37 7.35 5.79 -9.74
C TRP A 37 7.56 4.29 -10.07
N PRO A 38 8.20 3.88 -11.20
CA PRO A 38 8.41 2.44 -11.44
C PRO A 38 9.30 1.80 -10.37
N GLU A 39 10.38 2.47 -10.01
CA GLU A 39 11.32 1.99 -8.99
C GLU A 39 10.68 2.03 -7.61
N VAL A 40 9.90 3.06 -7.32
CA VAL A 40 9.21 3.21 -6.05
C VAL A 40 8.21 2.06 -5.83
N GLY A 41 7.36 1.80 -6.81
CA GLY A 41 6.38 0.73 -6.71
C GLY A 41 7.04 -0.63 -6.55
N ARG A 42 8.08 -0.89 -7.33
CA ARG A 42 8.83 -2.14 -7.27
C ARG A 42 9.52 -2.33 -5.92
N ALA A 43 10.15 -1.28 -5.40
CA ALA A 43 10.88 -1.37 -4.13
C ALA A 43 9.94 -1.68 -2.96
N VAL A 44 8.80 -1.02 -2.90
CA VAL A 44 7.79 -1.28 -1.85
C VAL A 44 7.30 -2.72 -1.95
N ALA A 45 6.93 -3.15 -3.15
CA ALA A 45 6.43 -4.52 -3.36
C ALA A 45 7.47 -5.57 -2.96
N ARG A 46 8.72 -5.39 -3.36
CA ARG A 46 9.80 -6.33 -3.01
C ARG A 46 10.04 -6.42 -1.51
N ALA A 47 9.97 -5.29 -0.81
CA ALA A 47 10.14 -5.29 0.64
C ALA A 47 9.03 -6.08 1.34
N VAL A 48 7.80 -5.98 0.85
CA VAL A 48 6.67 -6.74 1.40
C VAL A 48 6.82 -8.23 1.09
N VAL A 49 7.09 -8.57 -0.16
CA VAL A 49 7.18 -9.96 -0.61
C VAL A 49 8.34 -10.70 0.07
N SER A 50 9.46 -10.01 0.32
CA SER A 50 10.61 -10.62 0.98
C SER A 50 10.42 -10.79 2.49
N GLY A 51 9.37 -10.23 3.07
CA GLY A 51 9.14 -10.27 4.51
C GLY A 51 9.86 -9.18 5.31
N GLU A 52 10.52 -8.26 4.62
CA GLU A 52 11.16 -7.11 5.27
C GLU A 52 10.14 -6.20 5.95
N ALA A 53 8.96 -6.10 5.36
CA ALA A 53 7.82 -5.40 5.93
C ALA A 53 6.56 -6.25 5.81
N GLU A 54 5.61 -6.03 6.71
CA GLU A 54 4.34 -6.77 6.73
C GLU A 54 3.34 -6.17 5.76
N ARG A 55 3.38 -4.85 5.57
CA ARG A 55 2.51 -4.10 4.67
C ARG A 55 3.31 -3.01 3.98
N GLY A 56 2.85 -2.63 2.80
CA GLY A 56 3.41 -1.51 2.06
C GLY A 56 2.39 -0.40 1.88
N VAL A 57 2.87 0.83 1.79
CA VAL A 57 2.08 2.00 1.45
C VAL A 57 2.85 2.76 0.38
N VAL A 58 2.19 3.04 -0.73
CA VAL A 58 2.84 3.68 -1.88
C VAL A 58 1.92 4.72 -2.49
N CYS A 59 2.46 5.83 -2.93
CA CYS A 59 1.68 6.85 -3.62
C CYS A 59 2.50 7.57 -4.69
N CYS A 60 1.80 8.08 -5.68
CA CYS A 60 2.32 9.01 -6.69
C CYS A 60 1.18 9.95 -7.04
N TRP A 61 1.35 10.79 -8.07
CA TRP A 61 0.33 11.81 -8.36
C TRP A 61 -1.07 11.24 -8.54
N THR A 62 -1.21 10.17 -9.32
CA THR A 62 -2.52 9.51 -9.53
C THR A 62 -2.67 8.19 -8.78
N GLY A 63 -1.57 7.63 -8.29
CA GLY A 63 -1.55 6.31 -7.66
C GLY A 63 -1.52 5.15 -8.65
N THR A 64 -1.82 5.39 -9.92
CA THR A 64 -1.94 4.33 -10.92
C THR A 64 -0.61 3.68 -11.28
N GLY A 65 0.42 4.50 -11.52
CA GLY A 65 1.73 3.99 -11.93
C GLY A 65 2.38 3.13 -10.86
N VAL A 66 2.41 3.60 -9.62
CA VAL A 66 3.01 2.82 -8.51
C VAL A 66 2.26 1.52 -8.27
N THR A 67 0.93 1.52 -8.48
CA THR A 67 0.12 0.30 -8.34
C THR A 67 0.49 -0.71 -9.42
N ILE A 68 0.58 -0.26 -10.67
CA ILE A 68 0.98 -1.12 -11.79
C ILE A 68 2.37 -1.71 -11.52
N ALA A 69 3.33 -0.86 -11.16
CA ALA A 69 4.70 -1.30 -10.91
C ALA A 69 4.77 -2.33 -9.76
N ALA A 70 4.07 -2.06 -8.67
CA ALA A 70 4.04 -2.97 -7.52
C ALA A 70 3.46 -4.33 -7.91
N ASN A 71 2.39 -4.35 -8.70
CA ASN A 71 1.72 -5.59 -9.08
C ASN A 71 2.48 -6.42 -10.11
N LYS A 72 3.57 -5.91 -10.67
CA LYS A 72 4.46 -6.72 -11.51
C LYS A 72 5.41 -7.60 -10.68
N VAL A 73 5.46 -7.39 -9.38
CA VAL A 73 6.26 -8.22 -8.48
C VAL A 73 5.37 -9.38 -8.00
N ALA A 74 5.79 -10.61 -8.27
CA ALA A 74 5.03 -11.79 -7.86
C ALA A 74 4.87 -11.81 -6.33
N GLY A 75 3.65 -12.04 -5.86
CA GLY A 75 3.32 -12.02 -4.44
C GLY A 75 2.85 -10.67 -3.91
N ALA A 76 3.03 -9.60 -4.68
CA ALA A 76 2.49 -8.29 -4.30
C ALA A 76 1.03 -8.18 -4.77
N ARG A 77 0.18 -7.70 -3.89
CA ARG A 77 -1.22 -7.39 -4.17
C ARG A 77 -1.47 -5.94 -3.76
N ALA A 78 -1.17 -5.04 -4.68
CA ALA A 78 -1.33 -3.60 -4.46
C ALA A 78 -2.71 -3.16 -4.91
N ALA A 79 -3.41 -2.47 -4.04
CA ALA A 79 -4.75 -1.99 -4.30
C ALA A 79 -4.76 -0.45 -4.32
N LEU A 80 -5.21 0.11 -5.44
CA LEU A 80 -5.42 1.55 -5.55
C LEU A 80 -6.76 1.89 -4.89
N CYS A 81 -6.69 2.63 -3.80
CA CYS A 81 -7.86 2.94 -2.99
C CYS A 81 -8.11 4.44 -2.94
N THR A 82 -9.40 4.81 -2.89
CA THR A 82 -9.85 6.19 -2.87
C THR A 82 -10.54 6.57 -1.56
N ASP A 83 -10.91 5.58 -0.75
CA ASP A 83 -11.58 5.79 0.54
C ASP A 83 -11.38 4.58 1.46
N ALA A 84 -11.83 4.72 2.70
CA ALA A 84 -11.70 3.67 3.70
C ALA A 84 -12.48 2.40 3.33
N ALA A 85 -13.65 2.55 2.75
CA ALA A 85 -14.47 1.38 2.36
C ALA A 85 -13.74 0.53 1.31
N THR A 86 -13.10 1.17 0.33
CA THR A 86 -12.31 0.47 -0.68
C THR A 86 -11.10 -0.20 -0.06
N ALA A 87 -10.40 0.48 0.84
CA ALA A 87 -9.23 -0.07 1.53
C ALA A 87 -9.61 -1.27 2.42
N GLU A 88 -10.74 -1.19 3.10
CA GLU A 88 -11.27 -2.29 3.89
C GLU A 88 -11.58 -3.51 3.01
N GLY A 89 -12.27 -3.27 1.89
CA GLY A 89 -12.59 -4.33 0.94
C GLY A 89 -11.34 -4.97 0.33
N ALA A 90 -10.33 -4.16 0.03
CA ALA A 90 -9.06 -4.67 -0.49
C ALA A 90 -8.41 -5.64 0.50
N ARG A 91 -8.53 -5.38 1.80
CA ARG A 91 -8.04 -6.30 2.83
C ARG A 91 -8.93 -7.53 2.96
N ARG A 92 -10.22 -7.31 3.17
CA ARG A 92 -11.16 -8.41 3.46
C ARG A 92 -11.29 -9.40 2.31
N TRP A 93 -11.38 -8.89 1.09
CA TRP A 93 -11.72 -9.71 -0.07
C TRP A 93 -10.53 -10.09 -0.94
N ASN A 94 -9.44 -9.34 -0.87
CA ASN A 94 -8.29 -9.54 -1.76
C ASN A 94 -6.98 -9.80 -1.04
N ASP A 95 -6.93 -9.67 0.28
CA ASP A 95 -5.68 -9.72 1.06
C ASP A 95 -4.61 -8.82 0.44
N ALA A 96 -4.99 -7.60 0.08
CA ALA A 96 -4.05 -6.64 -0.46
C ALA A 96 -2.96 -6.36 0.58
N ASN A 97 -1.70 -6.45 0.17
CA ASN A 97 -0.57 -6.24 1.07
C ASN A 97 0.15 -4.91 0.82
N VAL A 98 -0.27 -4.18 -0.20
CA VAL A 98 0.22 -2.82 -0.48
C VAL A 98 -0.97 -1.91 -0.72
N LEU A 99 -1.05 -0.83 0.06
CA LEU A 99 -2.04 0.21 -0.13
C LEU A 99 -1.47 1.27 -1.06
N SER A 100 -2.17 1.57 -2.14
CA SER A 100 -1.79 2.63 -3.09
C SER A 100 -2.83 3.73 -3.09
N PHE A 101 -2.38 4.97 -3.25
CA PHE A 101 -3.32 6.08 -3.44
C PHE A 101 -2.67 7.21 -4.26
N GLY A 102 -3.52 8.10 -4.77
CA GLY A 102 -3.08 9.23 -5.58
C GLY A 102 -3.07 10.52 -4.76
N LEU A 103 -1.98 11.28 -4.89
CA LEU A 103 -1.84 12.56 -4.18
C LEU A 103 -2.84 13.61 -4.69
N ARG A 104 -3.19 13.52 -5.97
CA ARG A 104 -4.13 14.44 -6.60
C ARG A 104 -5.53 14.39 -5.98
N LEU A 105 -5.99 13.19 -5.63
CA LEU A 105 -7.38 12.96 -5.22
C LEU A 105 -7.57 12.80 -3.70
N THR A 106 -6.52 12.40 -2.99
CA THR A 106 -6.64 11.97 -1.60
C THR A 106 -6.40 13.11 -0.63
N SER A 107 -7.36 13.37 0.26
CA SER A 107 -7.17 14.32 1.36
C SER A 107 -6.40 13.66 2.51
N GLU A 108 -5.86 14.46 3.40
CA GLU A 108 -5.20 13.95 4.59
C GLU A 108 -6.13 13.10 5.45
N ASP A 109 -7.38 13.55 5.64
CA ASP A 109 -8.36 12.80 6.44
C ASP A 109 -8.65 11.44 5.83
N VAL A 110 -8.87 11.39 4.52
CA VAL A 110 -9.15 10.12 3.83
C VAL A 110 -7.93 9.21 3.88
N ALA A 111 -6.73 9.76 3.73
CA ALA A 111 -5.50 8.95 3.85
C ALA A 111 -5.40 8.30 5.23
N ARG A 112 -5.66 9.06 6.29
CA ARG A 112 -5.64 8.53 7.66
C ARG A 112 -6.68 7.44 7.86
N GLU A 113 -7.89 7.64 7.36
CA GLU A 113 -8.95 6.64 7.43
C GLU A 113 -8.58 5.36 6.68
N MET A 114 -8.00 5.48 5.49
CA MET A 114 -7.53 4.32 4.73
C MET A 114 -6.44 3.54 5.47
N LEU A 115 -5.47 4.25 6.06
CA LEU A 115 -4.40 3.62 6.83
C LEU A 115 -4.95 2.84 8.01
N ASP A 116 -5.91 3.42 8.73
CA ASP A 116 -6.47 2.77 9.91
C ASP A 116 -7.14 1.44 9.56
N VAL A 117 -7.98 1.41 8.54
CA VAL A 117 -8.66 0.17 8.16
C VAL A 117 -7.72 -0.82 7.47
N PHE A 118 -6.79 -0.32 6.66
CA PHE A 118 -5.84 -1.20 5.96
C PHE A 118 -4.93 -1.96 6.93
N LEU A 119 -4.53 -1.31 8.01
CA LEU A 119 -3.61 -1.89 8.99
C LEU A 119 -4.30 -2.69 10.09
N SER A 120 -5.63 -2.61 10.21
CA SER A 120 -6.39 -3.30 11.25
C SER A 120 -7.35 -4.37 10.74
N THR A 121 -7.46 -4.55 9.42
CA THR A 121 -8.42 -5.47 8.81
C THR A 121 -7.73 -6.73 8.30
N GLU A 122 -8.29 -7.89 8.61
CA GLU A 122 -7.80 -9.17 8.16
C GLU A 122 -8.67 -9.73 7.02
N PRO A 123 -8.14 -10.62 6.17
CA PRO A 123 -8.91 -11.23 5.10
C PRO A 123 -10.06 -12.09 5.64
N ASP A 124 -11.19 -12.08 4.93
CA ASP A 124 -12.30 -12.97 5.23
C ASP A 124 -11.90 -14.41 4.86
N GLU A 125 -12.15 -15.35 5.74
CA GLU A 125 -11.82 -16.76 5.50
C GLU A 125 -12.50 -17.31 4.25
N SER A 126 -13.73 -16.83 3.97
CA SER A 126 -14.49 -17.24 2.78
C SER A 126 -13.82 -16.84 1.47
N GLU A 127 -12.89 -15.90 1.48
CA GLU A 127 -12.20 -15.41 0.27
C GLU A 127 -10.85 -16.11 0.03
N ARG A 128 -10.38 -16.90 0.96
CA ARG A 128 -9.05 -17.53 0.89
C ARG A 128 -8.81 -18.29 -0.43
N ALA A 129 -9.78 -19.06 -0.88
CA ALA A 129 -9.64 -19.83 -2.11
C ALA A 129 -9.51 -18.93 -3.34
N ALA A 130 -10.29 -17.84 -3.39
CA ALA A 130 -10.21 -16.86 -4.49
C ALA A 130 -8.86 -16.15 -4.48
N ILE A 131 -8.42 -15.68 -3.30
CA ILE A 131 -7.14 -14.99 -3.15
C ILE A 131 -5.97 -15.85 -3.63
N SER A 132 -5.99 -17.14 -3.29
CA SER A 132 -4.90 -18.06 -3.67
C SER A 132 -4.75 -18.21 -5.18
N ARG A 133 -5.82 -17.96 -5.95
CA ARG A 133 -5.76 -18.07 -7.41
C ARG A 133 -5.13 -16.86 -8.11
N VAL A 134 -4.88 -15.78 -7.39
CA VAL A 134 -4.26 -14.59 -7.99
C VAL A 134 -2.85 -14.92 -8.50
N GLU A 135 -2.06 -15.60 -7.69
CA GLU A 135 -0.70 -15.99 -8.08
C GLU A 135 -0.68 -17.24 -8.99
N ALA A 136 -1.70 -18.06 -8.90
CA ALA A 136 -1.75 -19.32 -9.67
C ALA A 136 -1.88 -19.10 -11.18
N GLN A 137 -2.16 -17.86 -11.62
CA GLN A 137 -2.30 -17.50 -13.03
C GLN A 137 -0.99 -17.13 -13.70
N SER A 138 0.04 -16.91 -12.95
CA SER A 138 1.34 -16.44 -13.46
C SER A 138 2.22 -17.55 -14.00
#